data_a2bd670acd46ca8b37565c2ca9b4a11a
#
_entry.id   a2bd670acd46ca8b37565c2ca9b4a11a
#
_cell.length_a   1.000
_cell.length_b   1.000
_cell.length_c   1.000
_cell.angle_alpha   90.00
_cell.angle_beta   90.00
_cell.angle_gamma   90.00
#
_symmetry.space_group_name_H-M   'P 1'
#
loop_
_entity.id
_entity.type
_entity.pdbx_description
1 polymer ?
#
loop_
_entity_poly.entity_id
_entity_poly.type
_entity_poly.pdbx_seq_one_letter_code
_entity_poly.pdbx_strand_id
1 'polypeptide(L)'
;MSDHFRAFSFVDRILSDKQGESIVGQYRIPDSVKEFPVALVAESIGQCAAMSSMAALNFKHRPVAGIASVVEFCGHALPGDVLKLEATLTRADKEAVAYSGVAWVDDKPVAKLLNCLGPMVLMEDFDNPETVRQRYQLLDDSGAPPDAFGGVESVNFESVEKGDGEREGQFTVPHQAAFFGDHFPRRPVFPGTLLMDLKLKFIADLIVNLEGGPWAVVGMHDVKLRSFMPPGEVLELFGKVDKVEGEKASILVQSRRGKRRNSSARVMLAKKSL
;
A
#
# COMPACT_ATOMS: atom_id res chain seq x y z
N MET A 1 -21.03 -12.10 12.39
CA MET A 1 -19.57 -12.05 12.69
C MET A 1 -19.07 -10.78 12.00
N SER A 2 -18.29 -9.96 12.68
CA SER A 2 -17.77 -8.74 12.07
C SER A 2 -16.80 -9.10 10.95
N ASP A 3 -16.87 -8.40 9.81
CA ASP A 3 -15.92 -8.59 8.69
C ASP A 3 -14.53 -8.02 8.99
N HIS A 4 -14.27 -7.64 10.24
CA HIS A 4 -13.01 -7.09 10.72
C HIS A 4 -11.86 -8.08 10.53
N PHE A 5 -10.74 -7.60 10.00
CA PHE A 5 -9.55 -8.37 9.59
C PHE A 5 -9.77 -9.36 8.44
N ARG A 6 -10.76 -9.12 7.57
CA ARG A 6 -11.09 -10.03 6.46
C ARG A 6 -10.98 -9.38 5.09
N ALA A 7 -11.29 -8.09 4.97
CA ALA A 7 -11.38 -7.41 3.69
C ALA A 7 -10.08 -6.70 3.27
N PHE A 8 -9.23 -6.31 4.23
CA PHE A 8 -7.99 -5.58 3.95
C PHE A 8 -6.89 -5.87 4.99
N SER A 9 -6.68 -7.15 5.29
CA SER A 9 -5.68 -7.60 6.27
C SER A 9 -4.77 -8.65 5.65
N PHE A 10 -3.50 -8.30 5.46
CA PHE A 10 -2.53 -9.05 4.66
C PHE A 10 -1.36 -9.58 5.49
N VAL A 11 -1.66 -10.03 6.70
CA VAL A 11 -0.77 -10.83 7.55
C VAL A 11 -1.60 -11.95 8.15
N ASP A 12 -1.24 -13.20 7.85
CA ASP A 12 -1.92 -14.40 8.36
C ASP A 12 -1.21 -14.99 9.57
N ARG A 13 0.09 -14.80 9.67
CA ARG A 13 0.91 -15.35 10.74
C ARG A 13 2.12 -14.46 11.01
N ILE A 14 2.47 -14.33 12.28
CA ILE A 14 3.74 -13.79 12.74
C ILE A 14 4.66 -14.99 12.99
N LEU A 15 5.81 -15.00 12.34
CA LEU A 15 6.82 -16.06 12.48
C LEU A 15 7.86 -15.71 13.54
N SER A 16 8.17 -14.44 13.70
CA SER A 16 8.97 -13.87 14.77
C SER A 16 8.74 -12.38 14.88
N ASP A 17 8.74 -11.85 16.09
CA ASP A 17 8.64 -10.40 16.35
C ASP A 17 9.55 -9.98 17.51
N LYS A 18 10.48 -9.10 17.22
CA LYS A 18 11.21 -8.31 18.21
C LYS A 18 10.57 -6.93 18.22
N GLN A 19 9.54 -6.79 19.06
CA GLN A 19 8.61 -5.67 19.08
C GLN A 19 9.29 -4.31 18.99
N GLY A 20 8.93 -3.56 17.94
CA GLY A 20 9.50 -2.24 17.65
C GLY A 20 10.87 -2.24 16.98
N GLU A 21 11.48 -3.41 16.71
CA GLU A 21 12.78 -3.52 16.06
C GLU A 21 12.72 -4.31 14.74
N SER A 22 12.13 -5.52 14.75
CA SER A 22 12.04 -6.34 13.54
C SER A 22 10.92 -7.37 13.64
N ILE A 23 10.31 -7.69 12.51
CA ILE A 23 9.24 -8.67 12.42
C ILE A 23 9.38 -9.49 11.14
N VAL A 24 9.07 -10.77 11.24
CA VAL A 24 8.87 -11.67 10.10
C VAL A 24 7.45 -12.20 10.17
N GLY A 25 6.70 -11.99 9.11
CA GLY A 25 5.34 -12.47 8.98
C GLY A 25 5.13 -13.25 7.68
N GLN A 26 3.93 -13.74 7.51
CA GLN A 26 3.49 -14.50 6.35
C GLN A 26 2.08 -14.07 5.95
N TYR A 27 1.82 -14.08 4.65
CA TYR A 27 0.48 -13.94 4.10
C TYR A 27 0.31 -14.89 2.91
N ARG A 28 -0.75 -15.70 2.90
CA ARG A 28 -1.14 -16.51 1.74
C ARG A 28 -2.16 -15.73 0.92
N ILE A 29 -1.82 -15.46 -0.34
CA ILE A 29 -2.75 -14.85 -1.28
C ILE A 29 -3.84 -15.87 -1.61
N PRO A 30 -5.15 -15.55 -1.43
CA PRO A 30 -6.23 -16.49 -1.71
C PRO A 30 -6.24 -16.93 -3.17
N ASP A 31 -6.47 -18.22 -3.41
CA ASP A 31 -6.61 -18.78 -4.75
C ASP A 31 -7.85 -18.23 -5.50
N SER A 32 -8.82 -17.71 -4.74
CA SER A 32 -10.09 -17.18 -5.27
C SER A 32 -9.99 -15.80 -5.90
N VAL A 33 -8.92 -15.01 -5.63
CA VAL A 33 -8.76 -13.70 -6.24
C VAL A 33 -8.22 -13.80 -7.66
N LYS A 34 -8.60 -12.85 -8.52
CA LYS A 34 -8.10 -12.83 -9.91
C LYS A 34 -6.66 -12.35 -10.00
N GLU A 35 -6.29 -11.41 -9.13
CA GLU A 35 -4.98 -10.78 -9.09
C GLU A 35 -4.68 -10.28 -7.68
N PHE A 36 -3.40 -10.16 -7.36
CA PHE A 36 -2.94 -9.47 -6.16
C PHE A 36 -1.95 -8.38 -6.58
N PRO A 37 -2.43 -7.13 -6.72
CA PRO A 37 -1.60 -6.03 -7.21
C PRO A 37 -0.36 -5.81 -6.35
N VAL A 38 0.75 -5.42 -6.98
CA VAL A 38 2.02 -5.18 -6.28
C VAL A 38 1.91 -4.09 -5.19
N ALA A 39 0.96 -3.17 -5.32
CA ALA A 39 0.64 -2.19 -4.28
C ALA A 39 0.11 -2.87 -3.00
N LEU A 40 -0.59 -4.00 -3.11
CA LEU A 40 -1.04 -4.79 -1.95
C LEU A 40 0.09 -5.64 -1.36
N VAL A 41 1.06 -6.06 -2.19
CA VAL A 41 2.29 -6.67 -1.67
C VAL A 41 3.06 -5.66 -0.81
N ALA A 42 3.15 -4.40 -1.25
CA ALA A 42 3.74 -3.32 -0.46
C ALA A 42 2.92 -3.02 0.82
N GLU A 43 1.59 -3.06 0.74
CA GLU A 43 0.70 -2.94 1.91
C GLU A 43 0.96 -4.04 2.93
N SER A 44 1.15 -5.29 2.49
CA SER A 44 1.43 -6.43 3.39
C SER A 44 2.69 -6.20 4.23
N ILE A 45 3.75 -5.66 3.63
CA ILE A 45 4.98 -5.27 4.34
C ILE A 45 4.68 -4.18 5.38
N GLY A 46 3.92 -3.16 4.99
CA GLY A 46 3.53 -2.06 5.88
C GLY A 46 2.68 -2.53 7.06
N GLN A 47 1.72 -3.42 6.83
CA GLN A 47 0.89 -4.01 7.87
C GLN A 47 1.71 -4.90 8.81
N CYS A 48 2.67 -5.66 8.28
CA CYS A 48 3.58 -6.45 9.09
C CYS A 48 4.40 -5.54 10.04
N ALA A 49 5.03 -4.49 9.51
CA ALA A 49 5.74 -3.50 10.34
C ALA A 49 4.83 -2.80 11.36
N ALA A 50 3.58 -2.53 10.98
CA ALA A 50 2.57 -1.94 11.85
C ALA A 50 2.27 -2.84 13.05
N MET A 51 2.15 -4.16 12.87
CA MET A 51 1.92 -5.11 13.97
C MET A 51 2.99 -5.01 15.05
N SER A 52 4.27 -5.03 14.67
CA SER A 52 5.39 -4.89 15.60
C SER A 52 5.39 -3.54 16.34
N SER A 53 5.15 -2.45 15.62
CA SER A 53 5.12 -1.10 16.23
C SER A 53 3.95 -0.92 17.19
N MET A 54 2.77 -1.47 16.87
CA MET A 54 1.59 -1.43 17.75
C MET A 54 1.82 -2.26 19.01
N ALA A 55 2.42 -3.45 18.89
CA ALA A 55 2.75 -4.31 20.04
C ALA A 55 3.74 -3.62 20.99
N ALA A 56 4.81 -2.99 20.47
CA ALA A 56 5.77 -2.23 21.24
C ALA A 56 5.15 -1.07 22.05
N LEU A 57 4.02 -0.53 21.59
CA LEU A 57 3.27 0.55 22.24
C LEU A 57 2.02 0.07 22.98
N ASN A 58 1.93 -1.24 23.28
CA ASN A 58 0.78 -1.85 23.96
C ASN A 58 -0.56 -1.53 23.28
N PHE A 59 -0.57 -1.42 21.94
CA PHE A 59 -1.76 -1.13 21.12
C PHE A 59 -2.47 0.19 21.45
N LYS A 60 -1.79 1.14 22.10
CA LYS A 60 -2.34 2.49 22.37
C LYS A 60 -2.27 3.41 21.14
N HIS A 61 -1.33 3.15 20.25
CA HIS A 61 -1.12 3.91 19.02
C HIS A 61 -1.06 2.95 17.83
N ARG A 62 -1.40 3.48 16.65
CA ARG A 62 -1.26 2.78 15.38
C ARG A 62 -0.55 3.66 14.36
N PRO A 63 0.29 3.11 13.49
CA PRO A 63 0.85 3.87 12.39
C PRO A 63 -0.18 4.09 11.28
N VAL A 64 -0.04 5.20 10.58
CA VAL A 64 -0.73 5.46 9.31
C VAL A 64 0.31 5.79 8.24
N ALA A 65 -0.01 5.48 6.98
CA ALA A 65 0.91 5.69 5.88
C ALA A 65 1.21 7.19 5.69
N GLY A 66 2.48 7.54 5.56
CA GLY A 66 2.95 8.92 5.36
C GLY A 66 3.89 9.03 4.17
N ILE A 67 5.08 8.47 4.27
CA ILE A 67 6.15 8.58 3.27
C ILE A 67 6.76 7.20 3.01
N ALA A 68 7.09 6.92 1.74
CA ALA A 68 8.04 5.89 1.36
C ALA A 68 9.05 6.51 0.37
N SER A 69 10.34 6.48 0.70
CA SER A 69 11.36 7.04 -0.19
C SER A 69 11.44 6.25 -1.48
N VAL A 70 11.44 4.92 -1.37
CA VAL A 70 11.51 4.00 -2.51
C VAL A 70 10.56 2.82 -2.27
N VAL A 71 9.80 2.50 -3.30
CA VAL A 71 9.05 1.25 -3.45
C VAL A 71 9.58 0.56 -4.70
N GLU A 72 10.26 -0.57 -4.58
CA GLU A 72 10.74 -1.36 -5.71
C GLU A 72 9.75 -2.49 -6.03
N PHE A 73 9.48 -2.68 -7.31
CA PHE A 73 8.70 -3.80 -7.84
C PHE A 73 9.66 -4.79 -8.49
N CYS A 74 9.99 -5.86 -7.77
CA CYS A 74 11.02 -6.82 -8.17
C CYS A 74 10.45 -8.03 -8.91
N GLY A 75 9.15 -8.29 -8.77
CA GLY A 75 8.49 -9.46 -9.35
C GLY A 75 6.97 -9.37 -9.21
N HIS A 76 6.32 -10.50 -9.40
CA HIS A 76 4.88 -10.66 -9.27
C HIS A 76 4.57 -11.66 -8.16
N ALA A 77 3.48 -11.45 -7.47
CA ALA A 77 2.87 -12.40 -6.57
C ALA A 77 1.51 -12.82 -7.17
N LEU A 78 1.28 -14.10 -7.25
CA LEU A 78 0.10 -14.70 -7.89
C LEU A 78 -0.88 -15.24 -6.85
N PRO A 79 -2.16 -15.42 -7.20
CA PRO A 79 -3.08 -16.17 -6.35
C PRO A 79 -2.49 -17.55 -5.98
N GLY A 80 -2.57 -17.91 -4.70
CA GLY A 80 -1.98 -19.13 -4.16
C GLY A 80 -0.55 -18.98 -3.60
N ASP A 81 0.19 -17.95 -4.00
CA ASP A 81 1.52 -17.70 -3.46
C ASP A 81 1.48 -17.36 -1.96
N VAL A 82 2.57 -17.70 -1.29
CA VAL A 82 2.81 -17.35 0.10
C VAL A 82 3.88 -16.27 0.16
N LEU A 83 3.47 -15.08 0.60
CA LEU A 83 4.40 -13.99 0.87
C LEU A 83 5.09 -14.23 2.22
N LYS A 84 6.41 -14.28 2.23
CA LYS A 84 7.20 -14.04 3.43
C LYS A 84 7.46 -12.54 3.53
N LEU A 85 7.12 -11.95 4.66
CA LEU A 85 7.18 -10.51 4.92
C LEU A 85 8.26 -10.25 5.97
N GLU A 86 9.23 -9.42 5.65
CA GLU A 86 10.28 -9.03 6.57
C GLU A 86 10.30 -7.51 6.71
N ALA A 87 10.30 -7.01 7.95
CA ALA A 87 10.44 -5.58 8.20
C ALA A 87 11.42 -5.33 9.35
N THR A 88 12.24 -4.31 9.18
CA THR A 88 13.15 -3.77 10.21
C THR A 88 12.74 -2.34 10.52
N LEU A 89 12.49 -2.07 11.80
CA LEU A 89 12.07 -0.78 12.29
C LEU A 89 13.27 -0.05 12.88
N THR A 90 13.49 1.17 12.45
CA THR A 90 14.54 2.07 13.00
C THR A 90 13.97 3.07 14.01
N ARG A 91 12.63 3.17 14.06
CA ARG A 91 11.89 3.98 15.04
C ARG A 91 10.50 3.36 15.25
N ALA A 92 10.08 3.24 16.52
CA ALA A 92 8.74 2.86 16.91
C ALA A 92 8.39 3.53 18.24
N ASP A 93 7.89 4.75 18.19
CA ASP A 93 7.49 5.52 19.37
C ASP A 93 6.08 6.13 19.17
N LYS A 94 5.57 6.85 20.16
CA LYS A 94 4.24 7.46 20.12
C LYS A 94 4.04 8.53 19.04
N GLU A 95 5.10 8.99 18.39
CA GLU A 95 5.06 10.05 17.38
C GLU A 95 5.14 9.48 15.97
N ALA A 96 6.01 8.47 15.76
CA ALA A 96 6.25 7.94 14.43
C ALA A 96 6.76 6.49 14.44
N VAL A 97 6.53 5.81 13.33
CA VAL A 97 7.23 4.58 12.95
C VAL A 97 8.10 4.87 11.73
N ALA A 98 9.34 4.35 11.74
CA ALA A 98 10.21 4.34 10.57
C ALA A 98 10.70 2.91 10.32
N TYR A 99 10.60 2.44 9.08
CA TYR A 99 10.95 1.07 8.72
C TYR A 99 11.37 0.92 7.26
N SER A 100 12.00 -0.21 6.97
CA SER A 100 12.18 -0.78 5.64
C SER A 100 11.77 -2.24 5.66
N GLY A 101 11.39 -2.80 4.52
CA GLY A 101 10.97 -4.20 4.48
C GLY A 101 10.97 -4.79 3.08
N VAL A 102 10.84 -6.10 3.02
CA VAL A 102 10.85 -6.90 1.77
C VAL A 102 9.78 -7.97 1.86
N ALA A 103 9.09 -8.19 0.75
CA ALA A 103 8.22 -9.34 0.54
C ALA A 103 8.87 -10.31 -0.45
N TRP A 104 8.79 -11.60 -0.13
CA TRP A 104 9.40 -12.68 -0.88
C TRP A 104 8.35 -13.72 -1.29
N VAL A 105 8.53 -14.30 -2.48
CA VAL A 105 7.87 -15.55 -2.92
C VAL A 105 9.00 -16.51 -3.34
N ASP A 106 9.04 -17.70 -2.76
CA ASP A 106 10.06 -18.73 -3.05
C ASP A 106 11.49 -18.16 -3.05
N ASP A 107 11.87 -17.45 -1.99
CA ASP A 107 13.16 -16.78 -1.81
C ASP A 107 13.54 -15.72 -2.87
N LYS A 108 12.57 -15.31 -3.71
CA LYS A 108 12.73 -14.20 -4.66
C LYS A 108 12.02 -12.96 -4.16
N PRO A 109 12.68 -11.80 -4.10
CA PRO A 109 12.03 -10.58 -3.70
C PRO A 109 10.98 -10.18 -4.75
N VAL A 110 9.77 -9.85 -4.32
CA VAL A 110 8.68 -9.35 -5.19
C VAL A 110 8.40 -7.87 -4.99
N ALA A 111 8.60 -7.35 -3.77
CA ALA A 111 8.54 -5.92 -3.48
C ALA A 111 9.49 -5.54 -2.35
N LYS A 112 10.00 -4.30 -2.39
CA LYS A 112 10.78 -3.71 -1.29
C LYS A 112 10.26 -2.32 -0.97
N LEU A 113 10.23 -2.02 0.32
CA LEU A 113 9.96 -0.70 0.88
C LEU A 113 11.22 -0.18 1.56
N LEU A 114 11.67 1.02 1.19
CA LEU A 114 12.87 1.62 1.78
C LEU A 114 12.55 2.98 2.39
N ASN A 115 13.03 3.20 3.61
CA ASN A 115 12.89 4.44 4.36
C ASN A 115 11.44 4.92 4.41
N CYS A 116 10.55 4.06 4.89
CA CYS A 116 9.18 4.41 5.18
C CYS A 116 9.09 5.16 6.50
N LEU A 117 8.22 6.17 6.54
CA LEU A 117 7.92 6.95 7.73
C LEU A 117 6.42 7.20 7.80
N GLY A 118 5.80 6.83 8.90
CA GLY A 118 4.40 7.07 9.19
C GLY A 118 4.20 7.75 10.54
N PRO A 119 3.32 8.76 10.65
CA PRO A 119 2.93 9.27 11.96
C PRO A 119 2.13 8.23 12.73
N MET A 120 2.24 8.27 14.05
CA MET A 120 1.44 7.47 14.96
C MET A 120 0.20 8.27 15.39
N VAL A 121 -0.94 7.59 15.45
CA VAL A 121 -2.22 8.16 15.91
C VAL A 121 -2.78 7.32 17.05
N LEU A 122 -3.69 7.87 17.84
CA LEU A 122 -4.36 7.11 18.91
C LEU A 122 -5.17 5.97 18.29
N MET A 123 -4.95 4.75 18.80
CA MET A 123 -5.63 3.57 18.30
C MET A 123 -7.15 3.70 18.42
N GLU A 124 -7.64 4.20 19.55
CA GLU A 124 -9.08 4.31 19.85
C GLU A 124 -9.86 5.21 18.90
N ASP A 125 -9.21 6.16 18.23
CA ASP A 125 -9.84 7.01 17.22
C ASP A 125 -10.15 6.24 15.92
N PHE A 126 -9.47 5.12 15.68
CA PHE A 126 -9.53 4.38 14.42
C PHE A 126 -10.07 2.97 14.59
N ASP A 127 -9.77 2.33 15.76
CA ASP A 127 -10.09 0.94 16.00
C ASP A 127 -10.22 0.66 17.51
N ASN A 128 -10.63 -0.56 17.86
CA ASN A 128 -10.65 -1.03 19.25
C ASN A 128 -9.27 -1.61 19.61
N PRO A 129 -8.54 -1.01 20.57
CA PRO A 129 -7.21 -1.49 20.96
C PRO A 129 -7.18 -2.97 21.36
N GLU A 130 -8.21 -3.43 22.08
CA GLU A 130 -8.28 -4.81 22.54
C GLU A 130 -8.54 -5.79 21.40
N THR A 131 -9.39 -5.43 20.44
CA THR A 131 -9.63 -6.25 19.24
C THR A 131 -8.36 -6.38 18.39
N VAL A 132 -7.58 -5.31 18.24
CA VAL A 132 -6.30 -5.34 17.51
C VAL A 132 -5.26 -6.17 18.26
N ARG A 133 -5.22 -6.10 19.62
CA ARG A 133 -4.36 -6.93 20.45
C ARG A 133 -4.70 -8.42 20.29
N GLN A 134 -5.97 -8.78 20.35
CA GLN A 134 -6.43 -10.15 20.16
C GLN A 134 -6.08 -10.67 18.76
N ARG A 135 -6.20 -9.83 17.73
CA ARG A 135 -5.73 -10.18 16.38
C ARG A 135 -4.23 -10.46 16.36
N TYR A 136 -3.42 -9.59 16.94
CA TYR A 136 -1.97 -9.80 17.03
C TYR A 136 -1.64 -11.12 17.73
N GLN A 137 -2.27 -11.42 18.87
CA GLN A 137 -2.07 -12.68 19.62
C GLN A 137 -2.44 -13.90 18.77
N LEU A 138 -3.57 -13.84 18.05
CA LEU A 138 -3.96 -14.92 17.14
C LEU A 138 -2.89 -15.15 16.06
N LEU A 139 -2.36 -14.09 15.46
CA LEU A 139 -1.33 -14.20 14.42
C LEU A 139 0.00 -14.75 14.95
N ASP A 140 0.36 -14.42 16.19
CA ASP A 140 1.59 -14.88 16.85
C ASP A 140 1.48 -16.34 17.32
N ASP A 141 0.34 -16.72 17.91
CA ASP A 141 0.11 -18.05 18.47
C ASP A 141 -0.14 -19.12 17.41
N SER A 142 -1.17 -18.93 16.59
CA SER A 142 -1.68 -19.98 15.71
C SER A 142 -1.85 -19.57 14.25
N GLY A 143 -1.81 -18.28 13.97
CA GLY A 143 -2.15 -17.72 12.66
C GLY A 143 -3.65 -17.58 12.46
N ALA A 144 -4.01 -16.83 11.41
CA ALA A 144 -5.38 -16.62 10.99
C ALA A 144 -5.85 -17.70 9.98
N PRO A 145 -7.14 -17.96 9.90
CA PRO A 145 -7.68 -18.78 8.81
C PRO A 145 -7.32 -18.18 7.46
N PRO A 146 -6.92 -19.00 6.47
CA PRO A 146 -6.68 -18.55 5.10
C PRO A 146 -7.99 -18.10 4.42
N ASP A 147 -7.84 -17.47 3.25
CA ASP A 147 -8.92 -17.18 2.28
C ASP A 147 -10.00 -16.20 2.78
N ALA A 148 -9.61 -15.18 3.53
CA ALA A 148 -10.55 -14.14 3.98
C ALA A 148 -10.70 -12.95 3.00
N PHE A 149 -9.68 -12.68 2.18
CA PHE A 149 -9.68 -11.57 1.23
C PHE A 149 -10.34 -11.95 -0.09
N GLY A 150 -11.39 -11.23 -0.47
CA GLY A 150 -12.18 -11.49 -1.69
C GLY A 150 -11.74 -10.68 -2.93
N GLY A 151 -10.63 -9.96 -2.85
CA GLY A 151 -10.17 -9.03 -3.89
C GLY A 151 -10.52 -7.58 -3.57
N VAL A 152 -9.98 -6.65 -4.35
CA VAL A 152 -10.27 -5.22 -4.24
C VAL A 152 -11.42 -4.87 -5.16
N GLU A 153 -12.42 -4.19 -4.63
CA GLU A 153 -13.47 -3.59 -5.45
C GLU A 153 -12.84 -2.58 -6.43
N SER A 154 -13.23 -2.64 -7.70
CA SER A 154 -12.74 -1.71 -8.70
C SER A 154 -13.21 -0.31 -8.40
N VAL A 155 -12.26 0.61 -8.27
CA VAL A 155 -12.56 2.04 -8.15
C VAL A 155 -12.45 2.66 -9.55
N ASN A 156 -13.55 3.22 -10.04
CA ASN A 156 -13.57 3.89 -11.33
C ASN A 156 -13.01 5.31 -11.21
N PHE A 157 -12.36 5.76 -12.25
CA PHE A 157 -11.94 7.15 -12.41
C PHE A 157 -12.31 7.66 -13.81
N GLU A 158 -12.62 8.93 -13.88
CA GLU A 158 -12.75 9.64 -15.14
C GLU A 158 -11.40 10.25 -15.51
N SER A 159 -11.02 10.22 -16.77
CA SER A 159 -9.76 10.79 -17.22
C SER A 159 -9.83 11.39 -18.60
N VAL A 160 -9.03 12.42 -18.81
CA VAL A 160 -8.85 13.10 -20.10
C VAL A 160 -7.36 13.25 -20.36
N GLU A 161 -6.91 12.83 -21.55
CA GLU A 161 -5.56 13.11 -22.01
C GLU A 161 -5.47 14.59 -22.44
N LYS A 162 -4.44 15.30 -22.00
CA LYS A 162 -4.24 16.73 -22.27
C LYS A 162 -3.24 17.01 -23.41
N GLY A 163 -2.59 15.96 -23.93
CA GLY A 163 -1.43 16.08 -24.82
C GLY A 163 -0.12 16.28 -24.05
N ASP A 164 0.99 16.34 -24.78
CA ASP A 164 2.35 16.56 -24.25
C ASP A 164 2.76 15.67 -23.06
N GLY A 165 2.26 14.44 -23.02
CA GLY A 165 2.56 13.49 -21.94
C GLY A 165 1.87 13.84 -20.62
N GLU A 166 0.77 14.58 -20.64
CA GLU A 166 -0.03 14.95 -19.47
C GLU A 166 -1.41 14.26 -19.48
N ARG A 167 -1.89 13.90 -18.30
CA ARG A 167 -3.22 13.34 -18.08
C ARG A 167 -3.84 13.92 -16.82
N GLU A 168 -5.10 14.29 -16.92
CA GLU A 168 -5.92 14.75 -15.80
C GLU A 168 -7.11 13.84 -15.63
N GLY A 169 -7.61 13.76 -14.41
CA GLY A 169 -8.79 12.98 -14.11
C GLY A 169 -9.31 13.24 -12.70
N GLN A 170 -10.34 12.49 -12.36
CA GLN A 170 -10.89 12.52 -11.01
C GLN A 170 -11.42 11.16 -10.61
N PHE A 171 -11.45 10.89 -9.32
CA PHE A 171 -12.19 9.78 -8.76
C PHE A 171 -12.87 10.20 -7.45
N THR A 172 -13.97 9.51 -7.14
CA THR A 172 -14.66 9.67 -5.86
C THR A 172 -14.35 8.47 -4.99
N VAL A 173 -13.89 8.72 -3.76
CA VAL A 173 -13.74 7.67 -2.76
C VAL A 173 -15.08 7.00 -2.53
N PRO A 174 -15.21 5.66 -2.60
CA PRO A 174 -16.48 4.98 -2.39
C PRO A 174 -17.13 5.38 -1.07
N HIS A 175 -18.45 5.55 -1.07
CA HIS A 175 -19.20 5.80 0.18
C HIS A 175 -19.21 4.56 1.08
N GLN A 176 -19.18 3.37 0.47
CA GLN A 176 -19.16 2.08 1.14
C GLN A 176 -18.20 1.15 0.39
N ALA A 177 -17.39 0.42 1.13
CA ALA A 177 -16.52 -0.63 0.60
C ALA A 177 -16.15 -1.58 1.72
N ALA A 178 -15.94 -2.86 1.39
CA ALA A 178 -15.59 -3.88 2.39
C ALA A 178 -14.30 -3.54 3.16
N PHE A 179 -13.30 -2.97 2.48
CA PHE A 179 -12.02 -2.59 3.10
C PHE A 179 -12.14 -1.54 4.22
N PHE A 180 -13.23 -0.78 4.31
CA PHE A 180 -13.45 0.14 5.43
C PHE A 180 -13.69 -0.58 6.77
N GLY A 181 -14.10 -1.85 6.73
CA GLY A 181 -14.16 -2.70 7.92
C GLY A 181 -12.80 -2.91 8.61
N ASP A 182 -11.72 -2.80 7.85
CA ASP A 182 -10.34 -2.96 8.32
C ASP A 182 -9.54 -1.64 8.27
N HIS A 183 -9.93 -0.69 7.38
CA HIS A 183 -9.18 0.54 7.11
C HIS A 183 -10.03 1.83 7.20
N PHE A 184 -10.62 2.29 8.30
CA PHE A 184 -10.59 1.75 9.66
C PHE A 184 -12.02 1.73 10.22
N PRO A 185 -12.38 0.78 11.12
CA PRO A 185 -13.77 0.59 11.56
C PRO A 185 -14.42 1.83 12.17
N ARG A 186 -13.69 2.62 12.97
CA ARG A 186 -14.20 3.82 13.64
C ARG A 186 -14.02 5.10 12.83
N ARG A 187 -13.10 5.09 11.88
CA ARG A 187 -12.79 6.23 11.02
C ARG A 187 -12.40 5.75 9.63
N PRO A 188 -13.39 5.43 8.79
CA PRO A 188 -13.12 4.94 7.43
C PRO A 188 -12.28 5.91 6.61
N VAL A 189 -11.20 5.41 6.01
CA VAL A 189 -10.34 6.15 5.09
C VAL A 189 -9.92 5.25 3.93
N PHE A 190 -9.80 5.82 2.75
CA PHE A 190 -9.35 5.09 1.57
C PHE A 190 -7.86 4.72 1.72
N PRO A 191 -7.49 3.44 1.54
CA PRO A 191 -6.11 3.01 1.69
C PRO A 191 -5.15 3.71 0.73
N GLY A 192 -3.99 4.16 1.25
CA GLY A 192 -2.99 4.84 0.45
C GLY A 192 -2.40 3.96 -0.66
N THR A 193 -2.29 2.67 -0.43
CA THR A 193 -1.80 1.69 -1.41
C THR A 193 -2.81 1.45 -2.53
N LEU A 194 -4.11 1.47 -2.24
CA LEU A 194 -5.15 1.45 -3.29
C LEU A 194 -5.12 2.73 -4.12
N LEU A 195 -4.83 3.89 -3.52
CA LEU A 195 -4.62 5.11 -4.29
C LEU A 195 -3.39 5.00 -5.21
N MET A 196 -2.32 4.33 -4.76
CA MET A 196 -1.14 4.12 -5.60
C MET A 196 -1.46 3.16 -6.76
N ASP A 197 -2.18 2.07 -6.52
CA ASP A 197 -2.66 1.15 -7.57
C ASP A 197 -3.54 1.87 -8.59
N LEU A 198 -4.50 2.67 -8.12
CA LEU A 198 -5.35 3.50 -8.97
C LEU A 198 -4.53 4.46 -9.84
N LYS A 199 -3.49 5.08 -9.27
CA LYS A 199 -2.59 5.98 -10.03
C LYS A 199 -1.78 5.25 -11.07
N LEU A 200 -1.33 4.02 -10.84
CA LEU A 200 -0.67 3.20 -11.86
C LEU A 200 -1.62 2.91 -13.02
N LYS A 201 -2.86 2.53 -12.72
CA LYS A 201 -3.91 2.32 -13.72
C LYS A 201 -4.24 3.62 -14.47
N PHE A 202 -4.32 4.74 -13.76
CA PHE A 202 -4.59 6.06 -14.35
C PHE A 202 -3.56 6.50 -15.37
N ILE A 203 -2.27 6.18 -15.19
CA ILE A 203 -1.21 6.56 -16.14
C ILE A 203 -0.84 5.45 -17.13
N ALA A 204 -1.57 4.33 -17.17
CA ALA A 204 -1.22 3.19 -18.01
C ALA A 204 -1.10 3.59 -19.50
N ASP A 205 -2.03 4.42 -20.01
CA ASP A 205 -1.99 4.90 -21.40
C ASP A 205 -0.77 5.81 -21.66
N LEU A 206 -0.39 6.68 -20.70
CA LEU A 206 0.84 7.46 -20.81
C LEU A 206 2.09 6.57 -20.95
N ILE A 207 2.11 5.44 -20.23
CA ILE A 207 3.23 4.49 -20.31
C ILE A 207 3.26 3.79 -21.66
N VAL A 208 2.10 3.35 -22.17
CA VAL A 208 1.98 2.67 -23.49
C VAL A 208 2.38 3.59 -24.62
N ASN A 209 1.97 4.86 -24.57
CA ASN A 209 2.21 5.86 -25.62
C ASN A 209 3.57 6.57 -25.49
N LEU A 210 4.33 6.30 -24.42
CA LEU A 210 5.62 6.95 -24.19
C LEU A 210 6.66 6.47 -25.21
N GLU A 211 7.22 7.42 -25.96
CA GLU A 211 8.25 7.13 -26.95
C GLU A 211 9.46 6.39 -26.36
N GLY A 212 10.12 5.61 -27.21
CA GLY A 212 11.31 4.84 -26.82
C GLY A 212 11.04 3.56 -26.02
N GLY A 213 9.74 3.15 -25.85
CA GLY A 213 9.36 1.89 -25.18
C GLY A 213 9.65 0.63 -25.99
N PRO A 214 9.21 -0.55 -25.50
CA PRO A 214 8.22 -0.75 -24.44
C PRO A 214 8.75 -0.54 -23.02
N TRP A 215 7.94 0.05 -22.17
CA TRP A 215 8.27 0.38 -20.78
C TRP A 215 7.59 -0.57 -19.78
N ALA A 216 8.30 -0.86 -18.70
CA ALA A 216 7.75 -1.55 -17.53
C ALA A 216 7.84 -0.64 -16.29
N VAL A 217 6.83 -0.68 -15.45
CA VAL A 217 6.89 -0.04 -14.12
C VAL A 217 7.80 -0.88 -13.24
N VAL A 218 8.83 -0.27 -12.66
CA VAL A 218 9.80 -0.94 -11.78
C VAL A 218 9.75 -0.44 -10.34
N GLY A 219 8.93 0.57 -10.07
CA GLY A 219 8.76 1.07 -8.71
C GLY A 219 8.18 2.46 -8.63
N MET A 220 8.19 2.99 -7.43
CA MET A 220 7.81 4.38 -7.12
C MET A 220 8.83 5.00 -6.18
N HIS A 221 9.16 6.26 -6.42
CA HIS A 221 10.00 7.07 -5.55
C HIS A 221 9.21 8.26 -5.00
N ASP A 222 9.70 8.79 -3.87
CA ASP A 222 9.14 10.00 -3.24
C ASP A 222 7.63 9.91 -2.97
N VAL A 223 7.15 8.74 -2.59
CA VAL A 223 5.74 8.54 -2.24
C VAL A 223 5.42 9.33 -0.98
N LYS A 224 4.40 10.20 -1.07
CA LYS A 224 3.95 11.05 0.04
C LYS A 224 2.43 11.04 0.10
N LEU A 225 1.89 10.66 1.25
CA LEU A 225 0.49 10.73 1.62
C LEU A 225 0.34 11.80 2.71
N ARG A 226 -0.44 12.85 2.46
CA ARG A 226 -0.46 14.06 3.32
C ARG A 226 -1.75 14.24 4.09
N SER A 227 -2.80 13.56 3.69
CA SER A 227 -4.10 13.65 4.35
C SER A 227 -4.91 12.38 4.15
N PHE A 228 -5.78 12.09 5.11
CA PHE A 228 -6.78 11.04 4.98
C PHE A 228 -7.78 11.36 3.88
N MET A 229 -8.35 10.31 3.32
CA MET A 229 -9.33 10.34 2.24
C MET A 229 -10.62 9.67 2.73
N PRO A 230 -11.53 10.44 3.34
CA PRO A 230 -12.78 9.86 3.85
C PRO A 230 -13.72 9.43 2.71
N PRO A 231 -14.72 8.56 2.99
CA PRO A 231 -15.74 8.18 2.04
C PRO A 231 -16.43 9.39 1.41
N GLY A 232 -16.71 9.32 0.11
CA GLY A 232 -17.37 10.38 -0.67
C GLY A 232 -16.48 11.55 -1.07
N GLU A 233 -15.19 11.57 -0.68
CA GLU A 233 -14.27 12.62 -1.09
C GLU A 233 -13.94 12.51 -2.57
N VAL A 234 -13.99 13.65 -3.28
CA VAL A 234 -13.56 13.75 -4.68
C VAL A 234 -12.11 14.20 -4.74
N LEU A 235 -11.28 13.45 -5.45
CA LEU A 235 -9.87 13.77 -5.68
C LEU A 235 -9.60 13.95 -7.17
N GLU A 236 -8.94 15.06 -7.50
CA GLU A 236 -8.37 15.32 -8.82
C GLU A 236 -7.06 14.54 -8.96
N LEU A 237 -6.86 13.91 -10.12
CA LEU A 237 -5.68 13.12 -10.46
C LEU A 237 -4.87 13.84 -11.55
N PHE A 238 -3.55 13.81 -11.41
CA PHE A 238 -2.62 14.39 -12.37
C PHE A 238 -1.48 13.41 -12.64
N GLY A 239 -1.22 13.15 -13.90
CA GLY A 239 -0.07 12.40 -14.39
C GLY A 239 0.69 13.24 -15.41
N LYS A 240 2.03 13.25 -15.32
CA LYS A 240 2.88 13.95 -16.25
C LYS A 240 4.18 13.18 -16.46
N VAL A 241 4.57 12.97 -17.71
CA VAL A 241 5.91 12.50 -18.05
C VAL A 241 6.91 13.52 -17.51
N ASP A 242 7.78 13.07 -16.60
CA ASP A 242 8.75 13.92 -15.91
C ASP A 242 10.11 13.89 -16.62
N LYS A 243 10.55 12.66 -17.00
CA LYS A 243 11.86 12.46 -17.59
C LYS A 243 11.90 11.20 -18.44
N VAL A 244 12.65 11.25 -19.56
CA VAL A 244 13.01 10.09 -20.39
C VAL A 244 14.50 10.17 -20.69
N GLU A 245 15.26 9.18 -20.22
CA GLU A 245 16.73 9.14 -20.36
C GLU A 245 17.20 7.71 -20.65
N GLY A 246 17.56 7.46 -21.90
CA GLY A 246 18.08 6.15 -22.33
C GLY A 246 17.06 5.03 -22.08
N GLU A 247 17.39 4.13 -21.14
CA GLU A 247 16.56 2.98 -20.76
C GLU A 247 15.68 3.22 -19.54
N LYS A 248 15.62 4.44 -19.05
CA LYS A 248 14.84 4.84 -17.87
C LYS A 248 13.91 5.99 -18.20
N ALA A 249 12.73 5.96 -17.60
CA ALA A 249 11.81 7.08 -17.63
C ALA A 249 11.11 7.23 -16.28
N SER A 250 10.48 8.39 -16.07
CA SER A 250 9.67 8.63 -14.89
C SER A 250 8.42 9.45 -15.20
N ILE A 251 7.34 9.15 -14.46
CA ILE A 251 6.07 9.87 -14.53
C ILE A 251 5.74 10.37 -13.13
N LEU A 252 5.55 11.68 -13.00
CA LEU A 252 5.04 12.29 -11.78
C LEU A 252 3.53 12.07 -11.70
N VAL A 253 3.06 11.48 -10.59
CA VAL A 253 1.63 11.30 -10.31
C VAL A 253 1.25 12.02 -9.03
N GLN A 254 0.11 12.70 -9.06
CA GLN A 254 -0.38 13.48 -7.92
C GLN A 254 -1.89 13.30 -7.76
N SER A 255 -2.38 13.53 -6.54
CA SER A 255 -3.79 13.79 -6.31
C SER A 255 -3.96 15.06 -5.48
N ARG A 256 -5.10 15.75 -5.68
CA ARG A 256 -5.44 17.00 -5.00
C ARG A 256 -6.88 16.99 -4.54
N ARG A 257 -7.13 17.71 -3.47
CA ARG A 257 -8.45 18.13 -3.02
C ARG A 257 -8.52 19.63 -3.16
N GLY A 258 -9.11 20.11 -4.26
CA GLY A 258 -9.04 21.51 -4.65
C GLY A 258 -7.57 21.98 -4.76
N LYS A 259 -7.20 23.04 -4.07
CA LYS A 259 -5.82 23.59 -4.10
C LYS A 259 -4.79 22.79 -3.30
N ARG A 260 -5.22 21.85 -2.43
CA ARG A 260 -4.31 21.12 -1.54
C ARG A 260 -3.89 19.79 -2.14
N ARG A 261 -2.57 19.55 -2.24
CA ARG A 261 -2.02 18.27 -2.66
C ARG A 261 -2.27 17.24 -1.57
N ASN A 262 -3.02 16.19 -1.91
CA ASN A 262 -3.32 15.07 -1.03
C ASN A 262 -2.17 14.04 -1.05
N SER A 263 -1.69 13.69 -2.26
CA SER A 263 -0.59 12.75 -2.39
C SER A 263 0.27 13.03 -3.62
N SER A 264 1.49 12.48 -3.64
CA SER A 264 2.39 12.51 -4.80
C SER A 264 3.30 11.29 -4.80
N ALA A 265 3.73 10.86 -6.00
CA ALA A 265 4.78 9.88 -6.20
C ALA A 265 5.42 10.10 -7.57
N ARG A 266 6.64 9.59 -7.77
CA ARG A 266 7.28 9.45 -9.07
C ARG A 266 7.29 7.98 -9.42
N VAL A 267 6.58 7.60 -10.48
CA VAL A 267 6.58 6.23 -11.02
C VAL A 267 7.81 6.06 -11.87
N MET A 268 8.60 5.04 -11.58
CA MET A 268 9.84 4.72 -12.25
C MET A 268 9.61 3.64 -13.30
N LEU A 269 10.12 3.88 -14.49
CA LEU A 269 10.02 2.99 -15.64
C LEU A 269 11.40 2.54 -16.10
N ALA A 270 11.50 1.30 -16.55
CA ALA A 270 12.65 0.78 -17.28
C ALA A 270 12.21 0.15 -18.60
N LYS A 271 13.06 0.16 -19.61
CA LYS A 271 12.81 -0.59 -20.84
C LYS A 271 12.68 -2.07 -20.55
N LYS A 272 11.68 -2.71 -21.17
CA LYS A 272 11.59 -4.17 -21.15
C LYS A 272 12.75 -4.73 -21.98
N SER A 273 13.55 -5.60 -21.39
CA SER A 273 14.45 -6.46 -22.18
C SER A 273 13.60 -7.29 -23.12
N LEU A 274 13.93 -7.28 -24.41
CA LEU A 274 13.29 -8.11 -25.44
C LEU A 274 13.59 -9.58 -25.20
#